data_01334c8ed88b208abe77ab25ad0e74f3
#
_entry.id   01334c8ed88b208abe77ab25ad0e74f3
#
_cell.length_a   1.000
_cell.length_b   1.000
_cell.length_c   1.000
_cell.angle_alpha   90.00
_cell.angle_beta   90.00
_cell.angle_gamma   90.00
#
_symmetry.space_group_name_H-M   'P 1'
#
loop_
_entity.id
_entity.type
_entity.pdbx_description
1 polymer ?
#
loop_
_entity_poly.entity_id
_entity_poly.type
_entity_poly.pdbx_seq_one_letter_code
_entity_poly.pdbx_strand_id
1 'polypeptide(L)'
;MQIRKLNSSDSENLRKISIQTFRETFEEVNYEEDMQKYLDENLSLERLKSELENPDSEFYFIENKNKNLGYLKLNFGNAQTENFKKNYLEIERIYILKDFLGQKIGKILLNKAIEIGKKKNLEFLWLGVWEKNHRAIKFYEKNGFKFFGKHKFVLGKDVQTDLLMKLKIDKL
;
A
#
# COMPACT_ATOMS: atom_id res chain seq x y z
N MET A 1 0.25 -20.14 -2.66
CA MET A 1 0.61 -18.71 -2.55
C MET A 1 1.49 -18.51 -1.32
N GLN A 2 2.54 -17.73 -1.45
CA GLN A 2 3.52 -17.46 -0.41
C GLN A 2 3.68 -15.94 -0.25
N ILE A 3 3.87 -15.45 0.99
CA ILE A 3 4.25 -14.06 1.26
C ILE A 3 5.73 -14.05 1.62
N ARG A 4 6.50 -13.21 0.93
CA ARG A 4 7.94 -13.06 1.13
C ARG A 4 8.28 -11.59 1.44
N LYS A 5 9.06 -11.37 2.49
CA LYS A 5 9.63 -10.04 2.79
C LYS A 5 10.70 -9.69 1.77
N LEU A 6 10.73 -8.44 1.32
CA LEU A 6 11.66 -7.92 0.32
C LEU A 6 12.91 -7.30 0.96
N ASN A 7 13.94 -7.21 0.14
CA ASN A 7 15.16 -6.48 0.43
C ASN A 7 15.59 -5.66 -0.80
N SER A 8 16.72 -4.95 -0.74
CA SER A 8 17.19 -4.06 -1.81
C SER A 8 17.43 -4.76 -3.15
N SER A 9 17.71 -6.08 -3.17
CA SER A 9 17.88 -6.84 -4.41
C SER A 9 16.57 -7.04 -5.19
N ASP A 10 15.43 -6.83 -4.55
CA ASP A 10 14.09 -6.95 -5.15
C ASP A 10 13.63 -5.67 -5.87
N SER A 11 14.40 -4.59 -5.80
CA SER A 11 13.99 -3.25 -6.23
C SER A 11 13.49 -3.16 -7.67
N GLU A 12 14.11 -3.88 -8.62
CA GLU A 12 13.66 -3.88 -10.01
C GLU A 12 12.31 -4.58 -10.20
N ASN A 13 12.11 -5.72 -9.55
CA ASN A 13 10.85 -6.44 -9.60
C ASN A 13 9.75 -5.68 -8.86
N LEU A 14 10.09 -5.03 -7.75
CA LEU A 14 9.16 -4.14 -7.04
C LEU A 14 8.76 -2.98 -7.92
N ARG A 15 9.71 -2.33 -8.62
CA ARG A 15 9.41 -1.24 -9.54
C ARG A 15 8.46 -1.67 -10.66
N LYS A 16 8.72 -2.81 -11.28
CA LYS A 16 7.86 -3.33 -12.38
C LYS A 16 6.42 -3.52 -11.91
N ILE A 17 6.20 -4.22 -10.82
CA ILE A 17 4.83 -4.47 -10.32
C ILE A 17 4.17 -3.20 -9.78
N SER A 18 4.94 -2.29 -9.17
CA SER A 18 4.42 -1.03 -8.66
C SER A 18 3.91 -0.13 -9.81
N ILE A 19 4.67 0.01 -10.88
CA ILE A 19 4.26 0.77 -12.07
C ILE A 19 3.01 0.13 -12.69
N GLN A 20 3.03 -1.18 -12.90
CA GLN A 20 1.91 -1.87 -13.52
C GLN A 20 0.63 -1.70 -12.71
N THR A 21 0.65 -2.01 -11.42
CA THR A 21 -0.54 -1.92 -10.57
C THR A 21 -1.03 -0.49 -10.37
N PHE A 22 -0.12 0.50 -10.35
CA PHE A 22 -0.48 1.91 -10.26
C PHE A 22 -1.19 2.37 -11.54
N ARG A 23 -0.67 2.02 -12.72
CA ARG A 23 -1.34 2.29 -14.00
C ARG A 23 -2.70 1.61 -14.07
N GLU A 24 -2.80 0.33 -13.75
CA GLU A 24 -4.06 -0.43 -13.73
C GLU A 24 -5.14 0.21 -12.82
N THR A 25 -4.72 0.96 -11.79
CA THR A 25 -5.63 1.61 -10.84
C THR A 25 -6.05 3.02 -11.27
N PHE A 26 -5.15 3.80 -11.86
CA PHE A 26 -5.31 5.24 -12.02
C PHE A 26 -5.31 5.73 -13.48
N GLU A 27 -4.88 4.92 -14.46
CA GLU A 27 -4.69 5.35 -15.85
C GLU A 27 -5.96 5.86 -16.51
N GLU A 28 -7.12 5.25 -16.24
CA GLU A 28 -8.39 5.62 -16.87
C GLU A 28 -8.90 7.02 -16.45
N VAL A 29 -8.39 7.58 -15.37
CA VAL A 29 -8.90 8.80 -14.74
C VAL A 29 -7.85 9.92 -14.62
N ASN A 30 -6.64 9.70 -15.14
CA ASN A 30 -5.54 10.67 -15.05
C ASN A 30 -4.90 10.87 -16.42
N TYR A 31 -4.33 12.06 -16.65
CA TYR A 31 -3.57 12.37 -17.85
C TYR A 31 -2.23 11.63 -17.85
N GLU A 32 -1.80 11.16 -19.03
CA GLU A 32 -0.56 10.37 -19.18
C GLU A 32 0.69 11.15 -18.68
N GLU A 33 0.76 12.46 -18.94
CA GLU A 33 1.88 13.30 -18.47
C GLU A 33 1.97 13.32 -16.95
N ASP A 34 0.85 13.48 -16.25
CA ASP A 34 0.78 13.48 -14.79
C ASP A 34 1.11 12.10 -14.21
N MET A 35 0.64 11.04 -14.89
CA MET A 35 0.98 9.66 -14.52
C MET A 35 2.47 9.41 -14.65
N GLN A 36 3.08 9.76 -15.79
CA GLN A 36 4.50 9.54 -16.02
C GLN A 36 5.36 10.31 -15.02
N LYS A 37 5.02 11.58 -14.76
CA LYS A 37 5.71 12.39 -13.75
C LYS A 37 5.64 11.73 -12.37
N TYR A 38 4.46 11.27 -11.95
CA TYR A 38 4.30 10.60 -10.66
C TYR A 38 5.15 9.32 -10.57
N LEU A 39 5.15 8.51 -11.63
CA LEU A 39 5.93 7.27 -11.69
C LEU A 39 7.43 7.54 -11.58
N ASP A 40 7.93 8.56 -12.29
CA ASP A 40 9.34 8.94 -12.28
C ASP A 40 9.79 9.49 -10.92
N GLU A 41 8.94 10.26 -10.25
CA GLU A 41 9.25 10.86 -8.95
C GLU A 41 9.07 9.88 -7.78
N ASN A 42 8.02 9.05 -7.81
CA ASN A 42 7.60 8.24 -6.65
C ASN A 42 7.91 6.74 -6.78
N LEU A 43 8.12 6.24 -8.00
CA LEU A 43 8.44 4.84 -8.27
C LEU A 43 9.75 4.69 -9.06
N SER A 44 10.67 5.65 -8.93
CA SER A 44 12.03 5.50 -9.45
C SER A 44 12.76 4.36 -8.74
N LEU A 45 13.72 3.74 -9.42
CA LEU A 45 14.51 2.65 -8.85
C LEU A 45 15.28 3.10 -7.61
N GLU A 46 15.86 4.30 -7.67
CA GLU A 46 16.60 4.90 -6.56
C GLU A 46 15.70 5.09 -5.32
N ARG A 47 14.52 5.66 -5.52
CA ARG A 47 13.57 5.86 -4.42
C ARG A 47 13.13 4.53 -3.80
N LEU A 48 12.78 3.53 -4.62
CA LEU A 48 12.36 2.23 -4.11
C LEU A 48 13.48 1.50 -3.37
N LYS A 49 14.74 1.64 -3.81
CA LYS A 49 15.90 1.13 -3.06
C LYS A 49 16.01 1.80 -1.68
N SER A 50 15.95 3.13 -1.65
CA SER A 50 15.97 3.89 -0.40
C SER A 50 14.83 3.50 0.54
N GLU A 51 13.61 3.31 0.01
CA GLU A 51 12.46 2.86 0.80
C GLU A 51 12.64 1.41 1.33
N LEU A 52 13.23 0.50 0.54
CA LEU A 52 13.53 -0.86 0.95
C LEU A 52 14.61 -0.95 2.05
N GLU A 53 15.53 0.01 2.07
CA GLU A 53 16.62 0.10 3.06
C GLU A 53 16.20 0.85 4.33
N ASN A 54 15.05 1.52 4.31
CA ASN A 54 14.52 2.22 5.48
C ASN A 54 14.08 1.22 6.56
N PRO A 55 14.66 1.25 7.79
CA PRO A 55 14.31 0.32 8.86
C PRO A 55 12.88 0.46 9.34
N ASP A 56 12.24 1.61 9.11
CA ASP A 56 10.86 1.89 9.47
C ASP A 56 9.86 1.55 8.34
N SER A 57 10.33 0.90 7.27
CA SER A 57 9.48 0.42 6.17
C SER A 57 9.69 -1.07 5.91
N GLU A 58 8.62 -1.77 5.62
CA GLU A 58 8.67 -3.18 5.24
C GLU A 58 7.85 -3.42 3.98
N PHE A 59 8.41 -4.19 3.06
CA PHE A 59 7.76 -4.59 1.82
C PHE A 59 7.62 -6.11 1.74
N TYR A 60 6.52 -6.54 1.13
CA TYR A 60 6.21 -7.96 0.94
C TYR A 60 5.64 -8.21 -0.45
N PHE A 61 6.12 -9.25 -1.13
CA PHE A 61 5.40 -9.82 -2.27
C PHE A 61 4.44 -10.90 -1.82
N ILE A 62 3.34 -11.04 -2.55
CA ILE A 62 2.56 -12.28 -2.61
C ILE A 62 2.83 -12.96 -3.94
N GLU A 63 3.31 -14.20 -3.86
CA GLU A 63 3.86 -14.95 -4.98
C GLU A 63 3.10 -16.26 -5.18
N ASN A 64 2.99 -16.71 -6.45
CA ASN A 64 2.52 -18.02 -6.82
C ASN A 64 3.37 -18.56 -7.99
N LYS A 65 4.02 -19.71 -7.82
CA LYS A 65 4.87 -20.33 -8.85
C LYS A 65 5.85 -19.33 -9.50
N ASN A 66 6.60 -18.60 -8.68
CA ASN A 66 7.58 -17.57 -9.08
C ASN A 66 7.00 -16.35 -9.81
N LYS A 67 5.67 -16.17 -9.78
CA LYS A 67 5.02 -14.96 -10.29
C LYS A 67 4.57 -14.08 -9.13
N ASN A 68 4.96 -12.80 -9.15
CA ASN A 68 4.47 -11.81 -8.21
C ASN A 68 3.03 -11.43 -8.59
N LEU A 69 2.09 -11.59 -7.67
CA LEU A 69 0.67 -11.31 -7.89
C LEU A 69 0.25 -9.94 -7.34
N GLY A 70 1.02 -9.41 -6.41
CA GLY A 70 0.77 -8.15 -5.73
C GLY A 70 1.85 -7.87 -4.70
N TYR A 71 1.74 -6.73 -4.03
CA TYR A 71 2.67 -6.34 -2.99
C TYR A 71 2.02 -5.49 -1.91
N LEU A 72 2.68 -5.44 -0.76
CA LEU A 72 2.31 -4.68 0.42
C LEU A 72 3.50 -3.84 0.87
N LYS A 73 3.28 -2.55 1.16
CA LYS A 73 4.22 -1.67 1.88
C LYS A 73 3.60 -1.25 3.20
N LEU A 74 4.36 -1.45 4.27
CA LEU A 74 4.03 -1.05 5.62
C LEU A 74 5.03 0.00 6.12
N ASN A 75 4.55 1.03 6.79
CA ASN A 75 5.39 2.04 7.44
C ASN A 75 5.12 2.10 8.93
N PHE A 76 6.21 2.25 9.67
CA PHE A 76 6.24 2.39 11.13
C PHE A 76 6.82 3.75 11.51
N GLY A 77 6.59 4.19 12.72
CA GLY A 77 7.25 5.36 13.28
C GLY A 77 7.30 6.55 12.34
N ASN A 78 8.49 7.03 12.05
CA ASN A 78 8.70 8.22 11.23
C ASN A 78 8.57 8.00 9.72
N ALA A 79 8.50 6.76 9.25
CA ALA A 79 8.26 6.46 7.83
C ALA A 79 6.78 6.62 7.43
N GLN A 80 5.87 6.73 8.38
CA GLN A 80 4.45 6.95 8.09
C GLN A 80 4.24 8.28 7.36
N THR A 81 3.32 8.30 6.41
CA THR A 81 3.02 9.49 5.58
C THR A 81 2.30 10.59 6.34
N GLU A 82 1.63 10.24 7.44
CA GLU A 82 0.99 11.16 8.38
C GLU A 82 1.58 11.00 9.78
N ASN A 83 1.73 12.10 10.49
CA ASN A 83 2.32 12.11 11.82
C ASN A 83 1.29 11.77 12.92
N PHE A 84 0.82 10.53 12.90
CA PHE A 84 -0.05 9.99 13.95
C PHE A 84 0.77 9.47 15.14
N LYS A 85 0.08 8.80 16.07
CA LYS A 85 0.73 8.22 17.24
C LYS A 85 1.72 7.13 16.85
N LYS A 86 2.78 6.96 17.63
CA LYS A 86 3.86 5.97 17.37
C LYS A 86 3.39 4.50 17.35
N ASN A 87 2.26 4.20 17.98
CA ASN A 87 1.67 2.86 18.04
C ASN A 87 0.71 2.55 16.86
N TYR A 88 0.76 3.35 15.81
CA TYR A 88 0.02 3.11 14.56
C TYR A 88 0.94 2.46 13.52
N LEU A 89 0.33 1.65 12.65
CA LEU A 89 0.94 1.04 11.48
C LEU A 89 0.20 1.50 10.23
N GLU A 90 0.93 2.03 9.27
CA GLU A 90 0.38 2.42 7.98
C GLU A 90 0.47 1.29 6.97
N ILE A 91 -0.62 1.02 6.26
CA ILE A 91 -0.58 0.38 4.95
C ILE A 91 -0.47 1.49 3.91
N GLU A 92 0.75 1.82 3.48
CA GLU A 92 0.93 2.85 2.45
C GLU A 92 0.54 2.34 1.06
N ARG A 93 0.88 1.08 0.76
CA ARG A 93 0.58 0.46 -0.54
C ARG A 93 0.11 -0.98 -0.33
N ILE A 94 -1.01 -1.32 -0.93
CA ILE A 94 -1.52 -2.68 -1.06
C ILE A 94 -2.12 -2.82 -2.45
N TYR A 95 -1.39 -3.43 -3.35
CA TYR A 95 -1.76 -3.55 -4.75
C TYR A 95 -1.70 -4.99 -5.23
N ILE A 96 -2.63 -5.32 -6.11
CA ILE A 96 -2.76 -6.64 -6.73
C ILE A 96 -2.94 -6.42 -8.21
N LEU A 97 -2.23 -7.18 -9.03
CA LEU A 97 -2.40 -7.17 -10.48
C LEU A 97 -3.86 -7.40 -10.87
N LYS A 98 -4.36 -6.65 -11.86
CA LYS A 98 -5.76 -6.65 -12.31
C LYS A 98 -6.31 -8.06 -12.56
N ASP A 99 -5.53 -8.93 -13.19
CA ASP A 99 -5.91 -10.31 -13.51
C ASP A 99 -6.16 -11.21 -12.28
N PHE A 100 -5.65 -10.80 -11.12
CA PHE A 100 -5.78 -11.55 -9.86
C PHE A 100 -6.74 -10.91 -8.86
N LEU A 101 -7.42 -9.85 -9.25
CA LEU A 101 -8.45 -9.23 -8.43
C LEU A 101 -9.62 -10.18 -8.23
N GLY A 102 -10.29 -10.10 -7.06
CA GLY A 102 -11.42 -10.99 -6.74
C GLY A 102 -11.02 -12.36 -6.17
N GLN A 103 -9.76 -12.75 -6.24
CA GLN A 103 -9.24 -14.05 -5.76
C GLN A 103 -8.84 -14.06 -4.27
N LYS A 104 -9.38 -13.14 -3.47
CA LYS A 104 -9.10 -12.98 -2.02
C LYS A 104 -7.64 -12.63 -1.67
N ILE A 105 -6.79 -12.33 -2.65
CA ILE A 105 -5.37 -12.00 -2.44
C ILE A 105 -5.20 -10.77 -1.55
N GLY A 106 -6.03 -9.74 -1.75
CA GLY A 106 -6.03 -8.55 -0.87
C GLY A 106 -6.30 -8.89 0.59
N LYS A 107 -7.17 -9.86 0.86
CA LYS A 107 -7.42 -10.32 2.23
C LYS A 107 -6.20 -11.03 2.84
N ILE A 108 -5.44 -11.78 2.04
CA ILE A 108 -4.21 -12.44 2.49
C ILE A 108 -3.16 -11.39 2.88
N LEU A 109 -2.95 -10.36 2.05
CA LEU A 109 -2.02 -9.26 2.36
C LEU A 109 -2.47 -8.43 3.56
N LEU A 110 -3.77 -8.14 3.67
CA LEU A 110 -4.33 -7.44 4.82
C LEU A 110 -4.15 -8.23 6.13
N ASN A 111 -4.39 -9.54 6.09
CA ASN A 111 -4.16 -10.39 7.26
C ASN A 111 -2.69 -10.39 7.68
N LYS A 112 -1.76 -10.32 6.71
CA LYS A 112 -0.33 -10.19 7.00
C LYS A 112 0.00 -8.88 7.70
N ALA A 113 -0.59 -7.76 7.28
CA ALA A 113 -0.43 -6.47 7.96
C ALA A 113 -0.96 -6.52 9.40
N ILE A 114 -2.13 -7.14 9.62
CA ILE A 114 -2.72 -7.32 10.96
C ILE A 114 -1.81 -8.20 11.83
N GLU A 115 -1.29 -9.31 11.30
CA GLU A 115 -0.34 -10.19 12.01
C GLU A 115 0.91 -9.42 12.48
N ILE A 116 1.48 -8.60 11.61
CA ILE A 116 2.65 -7.78 11.91
C ILE A 116 2.32 -6.75 12.99
N GLY A 117 1.18 -6.07 12.87
CA GLY A 117 0.71 -5.11 13.88
C GLY A 117 0.55 -5.74 15.25
N LYS A 118 -0.02 -6.95 15.32
CA LYS A 118 -0.14 -7.73 16.57
C LYS A 118 1.23 -8.09 17.17
N LYS A 119 2.13 -8.62 16.36
CA LYS A 119 3.50 -8.99 16.79
C LYS A 119 4.29 -7.80 17.33
N LYS A 120 4.05 -6.60 16.80
CA LYS A 120 4.71 -5.36 17.23
C LYS A 120 3.93 -4.63 18.33
N ASN A 121 2.82 -5.21 18.86
CA ASN A 121 1.94 -4.60 19.86
C ASN A 121 1.41 -3.22 19.48
N LEU A 122 1.13 -3.01 18.19
CA LEU A 122 0.56 -1.78 17.69
C LEU A 122 -0.96 -1.74 17.93
N GLU A 123 -1.51 -0.53 18.06
CA GLU A 123 -2.91 -0.34 18.45
C GLU A 123 -3.83 -0.24 17.24
N PHE A 124 -3.37 0.42 16.18
CA PHE A 124 -4.15 0.67 14.98
C PHE A 124 -3.37 0.38 13.71
N LEU A 125 -4.08 -0.17 12.74
CA LEU A 125 -3.69 -0.23 11.35
C LEU A 125 -4.48 0.85 10.60
N TRP A 126 -3.80 1.70 9.82
CA TRP A 126 -4.46 2.77 9.08
C TRP A 126 -3.98 2.85 7.63
N LEU A 127 -4.74 3.53 6.80
CA LEU A 127 -4.44 3.75 5.38
C LEU A 127 -5.15 4.98 4.85
N GLY A 128 -4.63 5.52 3.74
CA GLY A 128 -5.32 6.43 2.85
C GLY A 128 -5.87 5.67 1.64
N VAL A 129 -7.09 5.96 1.24
CA VAL A 129 -7.71 5.40 0.03
C VAL A 129 -8.40 6.49 -0.75
N TRP A 130 -8.13 6.56 -2.06
CA TRP A 130 -8.77 7.52 -2.94
C TRP A 130 -10.31 7.46 -2.84
N GLU A 131 -10.96 8.61 -2.64
CA GLU A 131 -12.41 8.69 -2.38
C GLU A 131 -13.27 8.11 -3.51
N LYS A 132 -12.76 8.06 -4.75
CA LYS A 132 -13.43 7.45 -5.89
C LYS A 132 -13.13 5.95 -6.07
N ASN A 133 -12.23 5.39 -5.31
CA ASN A 133 -11.95 3.95 -5.34
C ASN A 133 -12.95 3.17 -4.47
N HIS A 134 -14.23 3.19 -4.90
CA HIS A 134 -15.34 2.56 -4.17
C HIS A 134 -15.12 1.07 -3.90
N ARG A 135 -14.40 0.37 -4.77
CA ARG A 135 -14.08 -1.04 -4.58
C ARG A 135 -13.16 -1.25 -3.38
N ALA A 136 -12.09 -0.47 -3.27
CA ALA A 136 -11.17 -0.55 -2.15
C ALA A 136 -11.84 -0.11 -0.85
N ILE A 137 -12.62 0.98 -0.87
CA ILE A 137 -13.36 1.47 0.29
C ILE A 137 -14.27 0.36 0.85
N LYS A 138 -15.10 -0.26 0.00
CA LYS A 138 -15.97 -1.37 0.41
C LYS A 138 -15.19 -2.57 0.95
N PHE A 139 -14.01 -2.85 0.38
CA PHE A 139 -13.13 -3.91 0.88
C PHE A 139 -12.66 -3.60 2.30
N TYR A 140 -12.21 -2.38 2.58
CA TYR A 140 -11.74 -2.00 3.91
C TYR A 140 -12.89 -1.95 4.93
N GLU A 141 -14.04 -1.37 4.58
CA GLU A 141 -15.24 -1.37 5.44
C GLU A 141 -15.67 -2.78 5.83
N LYS A 142 -15.73 -3.70 4.85
CA LYS A 142 -16.04 -5.12 5.09
C LYS A 142 -15.03 -5.81 6.02
N ASN A 143 -13.81 -5.29 6.10
CA ASN A 143 -12.76 -5.80 6.97
C ASN A 143 -12.64 -5.04 8.29
N GLY A 144 -13.62 -4.21 8.64
CA GLY A 144 -13.73 -3.54 9.93
C GLY A 144 -13.02 -2.19 10.04
N PHE A 145 -12.46 -1.68 8.94
CA PHE A 145 -11.93 -0.32 8.93
C PHE A 145 -13.03 0.71 9.04
N LYS A 146 -12.74 1.78 9.77
CA LYS A 146 -13.64 2.92 9.95
C LYS A 146 -12.98 4.20 9.47
N PHE A 147 -13.75 5.05 8.81
CA PHE A 147 -13.35 6.38 8.43
C PHE A 147 -13.00 7.23 9.65
N PHE A 148 -11.92 8.02 9.58
CA PHE A 148 -11.54 8.93 10.66
C PHE A 148 -10.96 10.27 10.18
N GLY A 149 -10.80 10.51 8.89
CA GLY A 149 -10.28 11.77 8.36
C GLY A 149 -10.05 11.75 6.85
N LYS A 150 -9.52 12.83 6.34
CA LYS A 150 -9.18 13.01 4.93
C LYS A 150 -7.83 13.71 4.81
N HIS A 151 -7.11 13.43 3.73
CA HIS A 151 -5.97 14.24 3.31
C HIS A 151 -5.96 14.43 1.78
N LYS A 152 -5.16 15.39 1.32
CA LYS A 152 -4.97 15.63 -0.11
C LYS A 152 -3.86 14.72 -0.63
N PHE A 153 -4.11 14.12 -1.79
CA PHE A 153 -3.14 13.37 -2.57
C PHE A 153 -2.92 14.07 -3.91
N VAL A 154 -1.68 14.36 -4.26
CA VAL A 154 -1.34 15.09 -5.48
C VAL A 154 -0.78 14.13 -6.52
N LEU A 155 -1.43 14.09 -7.70
CA LEU A 155 -0.97 13.37 -8.88
C LEU A 155 -0.77 14.39 -10.00
N GLY A 156 0.48 14.80 -10.24
CA GLY A 156 0.78 15.86 -11.19
C GLY A 156 0.09 17.18 -10.82
N LYS A 157 -0.81 17.65 -11.68
CA LYS A 157 -1.64 18.85 -11.44
C LYS A 157 -2.97 18.55 -10.77
N ASP A 158 -3.34 17.28 -10.66
CA ASP A 158 -4.60 16.86 -10.07
C ASP A 158 -4.45 16.69 -8.55
N VAL A 159 -5.30 17.39 -7.81
CA VAL A 159 -5.39 17.28 -6.36
C VAL A 159 -6.59 16.41 -6.02
N GLN A 160 -6.31 15.20 -5.57
CA GLN A 160 -7.31 14.21 -5.18
C GLN A 160 -7.47 14.18 -3.66
N THR A 161 -8.58 13.61 -3.19
CA THR A 161 -8.84 13.42 -1.77
C THR A 161 -8.75 11.94 -1.44
N ASP A 162 -7.93 11.62 -0.44
CA ASP A 162 -7.92 10.30 0.18
C ASP A 162 -8.75 10.30 1.46
N LEU A 163 -9.54 9.26 1.63
CA LEU A 163 -10.19 8.95 2.89
C LEU A 163 -9.21 8.23 3.80
N LEU A 164 -9.07 8.71 5.02
CA LEU A 164 -8.26 8.03 6.04
C LEU A 164 -9.14 7.03 6.78
N MET A 165 -8.73 5.77 6.75
CA MET A 165 -9.44 4.67 7.39
C MET A 165 -8.54 3.93 8.37
N LYS A 166 -9.08 3.47 9.50
CA LYS A 166 -8.33 2.73 10.50
C LYS A 166 -9.08 1.52 11.04
N LEU A 167 -8.32 0.51 11.43
CA LEU A 167 -8.76 -0.70 12.11
C LEU A 167 -8.06 -0.81 13.45
N LYS A 168 -8.80 -1.03 14.52
CA LYS A 168 -8.21 -1.38 15.83
C LYS A 168 -7.64 -2.79 15.76
N ILE A 169 -6.40 -2.94 16.23
CA ILE A 169 -5.74 -4.25 16.32
C ILE A 169 -6.01 -4.81 17.70
N ASP A 170 -6.72 -5.94 17.79
CA ASP A 170 -6.90 -6.63 19.05
C ASP A 170 -5.57 -7.21 19.51
N LYS A 171 -5.21 -6.94 20.77
CA LYS A 171 -4.02 -7.54 21.39
C LYS A 171 -4.17 -9.06 21.43
N LEU A 172 -3.04 -9.74 21.32
CA LEU A 172 -2.97 -11.19 21.52
C LEU A 172 -3.32 -11.57 22.95
#